data_f0d4868017baf1a3a7411241a882abb3
#
_entry.id   f0d4868017baf1a3a7411241a882abb3
#
_cell.length_a   1.000
_cell.length_b   1.000
_cell.length_c   1.000
_cell.angle_alpha   90.00
_cell.angle_beta   90.00
_cell.angle_gamma   90.00
#
_symmetry.space_group_name_H-M   'P 1'
#
loop_
_entity.id
_entity.type
_entity.pdbx_description
1 polymer ?
#
loop_
_entity_poly.entity_id
_entity_poly.type
_entity_poly.pdbx_seq_one_letter_code
_entity_poly.pdbx_strand_id
1 'polypeptide(L)'
;MEIRILQREEIKTASGLSRYVFDTCLRNRMEYPQTIAFVEEYITEENLSNRNEEGKLLLWGCYEGEQMVAVSGMQSDGMITMLYVLPQCQNRGYGSRMLGVMREYARDVCGFVKVNVNANPAWTSFYFSKKGFSNVDANQDLGAPFVPMQAMSNHIDGFEKRPVSKKWMVLSIVGCVLFATIAGCLFMISYLF
;
A
#
# COMPACT_ATOMS: atom_id res chain seq x y z
N MET A 1 8.84 -0.38 16.99
CA MET A 1 8.07 -0.53 15.74
C MET A 1 8.50 0.55 14.78
N GLU A 2 8.95 0.16 13.62
CA GLU A 2 9.36 1.04 12.51
C GLU A 2 8.48 0.74 11.30
N ILE A 3 8.02 1.79 10.58
CA ILE A 3 7.31 1.64 9.31
C ILE A 3 8.08 2.45 8.28
N ARG A 4 8.48 1.81 7.18
CA ARG A 4 9.24 2.45 6.11
C ARG A 4 8.93 1.85 4.74
N ILE A 5 9.28 2.58 3.69
CA ILE A 5 9.25 2.07 2.32
C ILE A 5 10.24 0.92 2.20
N LEU A 6 9.84 -0.14 1.50
CA LEU A 6 10.68 -1.31 1.28
C LEU A 6 11.80 -1.00 0.29
N GLN A 7 12.96 -1.59 0.54
CA GLN A 7 14.02 -1.72 -0.45
C GLN A 7 13.73 -2.91 -1.36
N ARG A 8 14.35 -2.94 -2.54
CA ARG A 8 14.12 -4.00 -3.54
C ARG A 8 14.34 -5.41 -2.98
N GLU A 9 15.40 -5.58 -2.21
CA GLU A 9 15.81 -6.86 -1.62
C GLU A 9 14.80 -7.40 -0.61
N GLU A 10 13.94 -6.52 -0.08
CA GLU A 10 12.93 -6.86 0.92
C GLU A 10 11.61 -7.30 0.30
N ILE A 11 11.41 -7.12 -1.01
CA ILE A 11 10.17 -7.47 -1.71
C ILE A 11 9.92 -8.98 -1.62
N LYS A 12 10.95 -9.80 -1.67
CA LYS A 12 10.85 -11.25 -1.46
C LYS A 12 10.25 -11.58 -0.08
N THR A 13 10.72 -10.92 0.97
CA THR A 13 10.19 -11.09 2.33
C THR A 13 8.74 -10.61 2.42
N ALA A 14 8.41 -9.49 1.78
CA ALA A 14 7.06 -8.95 1.72
C ALA A 14 6.10 -9.90 0.98
N SER A 15 6.52 -10.48 -0.14
CA SER A 15 5.77 -11.51 -0.87
C SER A 15 5.51 -12.74 0.00
N GLY A 16 6.54 -13.26 0.66
CA GLY A 16 6.41 -14.41 1.56
C GLY A 16 5.45 -14.14 2.72
N LEU A 17 5.55 -12.96 3.37
CA LEU A 17 4.63 -12.55 4.42
C LEU A 17 3.20 -12.45 3.90
N SER A 18 3.00 -11.81 2.74
CA SER A 18 1.69 -11.67 2.12
C SER A 18 1.05 -13.02 1.82
N ARG A 19 1.83 -13.94 1.25
CA ARG A 19 1.39 -15.33 0.96
C ARG A 19 0.98 -16.04 2.23
N TYR A 20 1.81 -16.00 3.26
CA TYR A 20 1.52 -16.65 4.53
C TYR A 20 0.22 -16.12 5.17
N VAL A 21 0.03 -14.80 5.21
CA VAL A 21 -1.19 -14.20 5.77
C VAL A 21 -2.40 -14.51 4.91
N PHE A 22 -2.26 -14.45 3.59
CA PHE A 22 -3.33 -14.80 2.67
C PHE A 22 -3.81 -16.23 2.87
N ASP A 23 -2.89 -17.20 2.86
CA ASP A 23 -3.20 -18.62 3.02
C ASP A 23 -3.83 -18.93 4.38
N THR A 24 -3.32 -18.32 5.45
CA THR A 24 -3.76 -18.59 6.82
C THR A 24 -5.07 -17.88 7.19
N CYS A 25 -5.27 -16.65 6.73
CA CYS A 25 -6.35 -15.80 7.23
C CYS A 25 -7.47 -15.53 6.22
N LEU A 26 -7.19 -15.57 4.92
CA LEU A 26 -8.11 -15.03 3.91
C LEU A 26 -8.61 -16.09 2.93
N ARG A 27 -7.74 -16.95 2.41
CA ARG A 27 -8.06 -17.91 1.33
C ARG A 27 -9.38 -18.66 1.56
N ASN A 28 -9.53 -19.30 2.72
CA ASN A 28 -10.70 -20.11 3.07
C ASN A 28 -11.97 -19.29 3.35
N ARG A 29 -11.88 -17.97 3.27
CA ARG A 29 -13.00 -17.04 3.49
C ARG A 29 -13.37 -16.28 2.21
N MET A 30 -12.71 -16.59 1.11
CA MET A 30 -13.03 -16.04 -0.20
C MET A 30 -13.96 -16.98 -0.94
N GLU A 31 -15.04 -16.44 -1.50
CA GLU A 31 -16.11 -17.22 -2.14
C GLU A 31 -15.82 -17.51 -3.62
N TYR A 32 -14.92 -16.73 -4.24
CA TYR A 32 -14.73 -16.75 -5.70
C TYR A 32 -13.33 -17.23 -6.08
N PRO A 33 -13.20 -18.36 -6.78
CA PRO A 33 -11.91 -18.92 -7.18
C PRO A 33 -11.06 -17.96 -8.02
N GLN A 34 -11.68 -17.18 -8.90
CA GLN A 34 -10.97 -16.19 -9.73
C GLN A 34 -10.33 -15.08 -8.89
N THR A 35 -10.98 -14.68 -7.78
CA THR A 35 -10.41 -13.70 -6.86
C THR A 35 -9.22 -14.27 -6.10
N ILE A 36 -9.30 -15.55 -5.71
CA ILE A 36 -8.18 -16.26 -5.08
C ILE A 36 -6.98 -16.27 -6.03
N ALA A 37 -7.18 -16.72 -7.28
CA ALA A 37 -6.13 -16.78 -8.30
C ALA A 37 -5.52 -15.40 -8.56
N PHE A 38 -6.35 -14.36 -8.66
CA PHE A 38 -5.87 -12.99 -8.83
C PHE A 38 -4.98 -12.53 -7.67
N VAL A 39 -5.38 -12.77 -6.41
CA VAL A 39 -4.56 -12.37 -5.25
C VAL A 39 -3.26 -13.17 -5.21
N GLU A 40 -3.32 -14.48 -5.49
CA GLU A 40 -2.12 -15.34 -5.52
C GLU A 40 -1.08 -14.84 -6.52
N GLU A 41 -1.50 -14.46 -7.71
CA GLU A 41 -0.64 -13.88 -8.73
C GLU A 41 -0.15 -12.49 -8.32
N TYR A 42 -1.04 -11.66 -7.78
CA TYR A 42 -0.73 -10.28 -7.41
C TYR A 42 0.39 -10.18 -6.37
N ILE A 43 0.40 -11.08 -5.37
CA ILE A 43 1.36 -11.06 -4.25
C ILE A 43 2.65 -11.84 -4.52
N THR A 44 2.88 -12.33 -5.75
CA THR A 44 4.16 -12.97 -6.12
C THR A 44 5.31 -11.96 -6.05
N GLU A 45 6.51 -12.45 -5.73
CA GLU A 45 7.73 -11.62 -5.73
C GLU A 45 7.93 -10.92 -7.07
N GLU A 46 7.76 -11.65 -8.16
CA GLU A 46 7.91 -11.14 -9.53
C GLU A 46 6.93 -10.00 -9.82
N ASN A 47 5.63 -10.18 -9.55
CA ASN A 47 4.62 -9.15 -9.80
C ASN A 47 4.85 -7.90 -8.94
N LEU A 48 5.14 -8.09 -7.64
CA LEU A 48 5.42 -6.98 -6.74
C LEU A 48 6.68 -6.21 -7.15
N SER A 49 7.74 -6.90 -7.58
CA SER A 49 8.99 -6.27 -8.04
C SER A 49 8.76 -5.49 -9.32
N ASN A 50 8.14 -6.10 -10.33
CA ASN A 50 7.88 -5.46 -11.61
C ASN A 50 7.03 -4.18 -11.43
N ARG A 51 5.95 -4.26 -10.66
CA ARG A 51 5.08 -3.10 -10.41
C ARG A 51 5.76 -2.00 -9.58
N ASN A 52 6.64 -2.37 -8.66
CA ASN A 52 7.43 -1.42 -7.88
C ASN A 52 8.47 -0.71 -8.75
N GLU A 53 9.20 -1.46 -9.60
CA GLU A 53 10.18 -0.92 -10.54
C GLU A 53 9.56 0.02 -11.57
N GLU A 54 8.35 -0.30 -12.03
CA GLU A 54 7.56 0.54 -12.94
C GLU A 54 6.95 1.80 -12.25
N GLY A 55 7.15 1.97 -10.95
CA GLY A 55 6.55 3.05 -10.16
C GLY A 55 5.02 2.96 -10.01
N LYS A 56 4.43 1.80 -10.35
CA LYS A 56 2.98 1.57 -10.25
C LYS A 56 2.53 1.15 -8.86
N LEU A 57 3.45 0.67 -8.02
CA LEU A 57 3.17 0.16 -6.68
C LEU A 57 4.27 0.59 -5.71
N LEU A 58 3.90 1.29 -4.66
CA LEU A 58 4.78 1.58 -3.54
C LEU A 58 4.46 0.63 -2.38
N LEU A 59 5.49 0.06 -1.78
CA LEU A 59 5.37 -0.93 -0.71
C LEU A 59 5.98 -0.40 0.60
N TRP A 60 5.31 -0.65 1.72
CA TRP A 60 5.79 -0.36 3.07
C TRP A 60 5.90 -1.64 3.88
N GLY A 61 6.98 -1.76 4.64
CA GLY A 61 7.15 -2.78 5.67
C GLY A 61 7.00 -2.19 7.07
N CYS A 62 6.41 -2.96 7.97
CA CYS A 62 6.39 -2.67 9.40
C CYS A 62 7.26 -3.68 10.13
N TYR A 63 8.16 -3.20 11.00
CA TYR A 63 9.18 -4.01 11.65
C TYR A 63 9.10 -3.96 13.17
N GLU A 64 9.30 -5.10 13.83
CA GLU A 64 9.67 -5.22 15.23
C GLU A 64 11.12 -5.74 15.31
N GLY A 65 12.06 -4.87 15.68
CA GLY A 65 13.48 -5.17 15.49
C GLY A 65 13.79 -5.38 14.02
N GLU A 66 14.39 -6.50 13.67
CA GLU A 66 14.72 -6.86 12.28
C GLU A 66 13.60 -7.64 11.57
N GLN A 67 12.58 -8.05 12.29
CA GLN A 67 11.50 -8.86 11.74
C GLN A 67 10.41 -8.01 11.09
N MET A 68 10.12 -8.25 9.81
CA MET A 68 8.94 -7.70 9.16
C MET A 68 7.69 -8.39 9.70
N VAL A 69 6.77 -7.61 10.30
CA VAL A 69 5.53 -8.12 10.91
C VAL A 69 4.26 -7.74 10.14
N ALA A 70 4.38 -6.76 9.26
CA ALA A 70 3.29 -6.39 8.36
C ALA A 70 3.83 -5.76 7.07
N VAL A 71 3.04 -5.84 6.00
CA VAL A 71 3.31 -5.23 4.71
C VAL A 71 2.06 -4.57 4.17
N SER A 72 2.22 -3.44 3.49
CA SER A 72 1.14 -2.77 2.76
C SER A 72 1.62 -2.23 1.42
N GLY A 73 0.67 -2.02 0.51
CA GLY A 73 0.95 -1.49 -0.82
C GLY A 73 -0.12 -0.51 -1.29
N MET A 74 0.32 0.57 -1.95
CA MET A 74 -0.55 1.56 -2.57
C MET A 74 -0.08 1.81 -3.99
N GLN A 75 -1.03 1.82 -4.92
CA GLN A 75 -0.76 2.16 -6.32
C GLN A 75 -0.55 3.67 -6.50
N SER A 76 0.02 4.03 -7.64
CA SER A 76 0.30 5.43 -8.00
C SER A 76 -0.94 6.32 -8.15
N ASP A 77 -2.15 5.75 -8.18
CA ASP A 77 -3.44 6.44 -8.21
C ASP A 77 -4.11 6.59 -6.83
N GLY A 78 -3.42 6.17 -5.74
CA GLY A 78 -3.95 6.22 -4.38
C GLY A 78 -4.81 5.02 -3.98
N MET A 79 -4.86 3.95 -4.80
CA MET A 79 -5.53 2.71 -4.44
C MET A 79 -4.65 1.88 -3.50
N ILE A 80 -5.12 1.63 -2.28
CA ILE A 80 -4.51 0.70 -1.33
C ILE A 80 -4.90 -0.72 -1.74
N THR A 81 -3.94 -1.52 -2.16
CA THR A 81 -4.16 -2.86 -2.71
C THR A 81 -3.74 -3.98 -1.78
N MET A 82 -2.89 -3.68 -0.80
CA MET A 82 -2.36 -4.66 0.14
C MET A 82 -2.32 -4.08 1.55
N LEU A 83 -2.73 -4.90 2.53
CA LEU A 83 -2.55 -4.63 3.96
C LEU A 83 -2.56 -5.98 4.69
N TYR A 84 -1.40 -6.56 4.88
CA TYR A 84 -1.22 -7.85 5.51
C TYR A 84 -0.45 -7.69 6.82
N VAL A 85 -0.97 -8.27 7.90
CA VAL A 85 -0.36 -8.28 9.22
C VAL A 85 -0.28 -9.72 9.69
N LEU A 86 0.89 -10.16 10.15
CA LEU A 86 1.08 -11.51 10.67
C LEU A 86 0.02 -11.85 11.73
N PRO A 87 -0.57 -13.07 11.73
CA PRO A 87 -1.67 -13.43 12.64
C PRO A 87 -1.38 -13.12 14.10
N GLN A 88 -0.18 -13.45 14.59
CA GLN A 88 0.25 -13.20 15.96
C GLN A 88 0.46 -11.72 16.30
N CYS A 89 0.49 -10.85 15.27
CA CYS A 89 0.64 -9.40 15.42
C CYS A 89 -0.68 -8.64 15.18
N GLN A 90 -1.75 -9.33 14.78
CA GLN A 90 -3.05 -8.71 14.57
C GLN A 90 -3.64 -8.15 15.88
N ASN A 91 -4.61 -7.22 15.75
CA ASN A 91 -5.26 -6.54 16.88
C ASN A 91 -4.31 -5.72 17.80
N ARG A 92 -3.06 -5.52 17.42
CA ARG A 92 -2.06 -4.72 18.13
C ARG A 92 -1.83 -3.33 17.50
N GLY A 93 -2.68 -2.94 16.55
CA GLY A 93 -2.67 -1.62 15.94
C GLY A 93 -1.76 -1.46 14.72
N TYR A 94 -1.01 -2.48 14.29
CA TYR A 94 -0.08 -2.37 13.14
C TYR A 94 -0.78 -1.96 11.85
N GLY A 95 -1.88 -2.62 11.49
CA GLY A 95 -2.63 -2.28 10.27
C GLY A 95 -3.15 -0.83 10.28
N SER A 96 -3.60 -0.35 11.44
CA SER A 96 -4.07 1.04 11.58
C SER A 96 -2.95 2.06 11.39
N ARG A 97 -1.76 1.75 11.92
CA ARG A 97 -0.60 2.64 11.78
C ARG A 97 -0.08 2.64 10.33
N MET A 98 -0.07 1.49 9.67
CA MET A 98 0.30 1.40 8.25
C MET A 98 -0.67 2.19 7.36
N LEU A 99 -1.99 2.09 7.61
CA LEU A 99 -2.99 2.93 6.94
C LEU A 99 -2.73 4.42 7.17
N GLY A 100 -2.38 4.82 8.39
CA GLY A 100 -2.01 6.20 8.72
C GLY A 100 -0.83 6.68 7.87
N VAL A 101 0.26 5.92 7.83
CA VAL A 101 1.47 6.25 7.05
C VAL A 101 1.15 6.36 5.56
N MET A 102 0.38 5.43 4.99
CA MET A 102 -0.01 5.50 3.58
C MET A 102 -0.86 6.73 3.27
N ARG A 103 -1.80 7.09 4.16
CA ARG A 103 -2.65 8.29 3.99
C ARG A 103 -1.85 9.57 4.11
N GLU A 104 -0.90 9.65 5.04
CA GLU A 104 0.02 10.78 5.18
C GLU A 104 0.88 10.92 3.91
N TYR A 105 1.43 9.82 3.41
CA TYR A 105 2.20 9.81 2.16
C TYR A 105 1.34 10.25 0.96
N ALA A 106 0.13 9.71 0.83
CA ALA A 106 -0.80 10.07 -0.23
C ALA A 106 -1.10 11.58 -0.23
N ARG A 107 -1.32 12.18 0.96
CA ARG A 107 -1.58 13.60 1.11
C ARG A 107 -0.33 14.45 0.90
N ASP A 108 0.77 14.13 1.60
CA ASP A 108 1.90 15.05 1.76
C ASP A 108 2.91 14.93 0.62
N VAL A 109 2.97 13.76 -0.04
CA VAL A 109 3.90 13.50 -1.15
C VAL A 109 3.18 13.46 -2.49
N CYS A 110 2.05 12.76 -2.57
CA CYS A 110 1.31 12.61 -3.85
C CYS A 110 0.28 13.72 -4.07
N GLY A 111 -0.09 14.50 -3.04
CA GLY A 111 -1.13 15.55 -3.15
C GLY A 111 -2.56 14.98 -3.28
N PHE A 112 -2.78 13.70 -2.95
CA PHE A 112 -4.10 13.11 -3.04
C PHE A 112 -4.99 13.56 -1.89
N VAL A 113 -6.19 14.01 -2.23
CA VAL A 113 -7.23 14.39 -1.25
C VAL A 113 -7.90 13.14 -0.66
N LYS A 114 -7.91 12.04 -1.40
CA LYS A 114 -8.59 10.79 -1.05
C LYS A 114 -7.72 9.58 -1.36
N VAL A 115 -7.95 8.52 -0.62
CA VAL A 115 -7.40 7.18 -0.88
C VAL A 115 -8.52 6.18 -1.00
N ASN A 116 -8.32 5.15 -1.81
CA ASN A 116 -9.31 4.14 -2.12
C ASN A 116 -8.86 2.76 -1.64
N VAL A 117 -9.81 1.87 -1.39
CA VAL A 117 -9.55 0.45 -1.12
C VAL A 117 -10.72 -0.38 -1.65
N ASN A 118 -10.42 -1.55 -2.18
CA ASN A 118 -11.43 -2.58 -2.46
C ASN A 118 -11.39 -3.59 -1.32
N ALA A 119 -12.32 -3.48 -0.38
CA ALA A 119 -12.42 -4.38 0.78
C ALA A 119 -12.82 -5.78 0.30
N ASN A 120 -11.87 -6.70 0.32
CA ASN A 120 -12.03 -8.09 -0.09
C ASN A 120 -11.29 -9.04 0.89
N PRO A 121 -11.94 -10.05 1.44
CA PRO A 121 -13.39 -10.32 1.37
C PRO A 121 -14.26 -9.17 1.90
N ALA A 122 -15.54 -9.16 1.51
CA ALA A 122 -16.48 -8.07 1.84
C ALA A 122 -16.57 -7.74 3.35
N TRP A 123 -16.39 -8.73 4.25
CA TRP A 123 -16.39 -8.50 5.70
C TRP A 123 -15.25 -7.60 6.17
N THR A 124 -14.17 -7.44 5.40
CA THR A 124 -13.07 -6.52 5.74
C THR A 124 -13.50 -5.05 5.65
N SER A 125 -14.62 -4.75 4.98
CA SER A 125 -15.22 -3.42 4.93
C SER A 125 -15.50 -2.86 6.33
N PHE A 126 -15.87 -3.72 7.28
CA PHE A 126 -16.09 -3.32 8.67
C PHE A 126 -14.80 -2.78 9.33
N TYR A 127 -13.64 -3.37 9.02
CA TYR A 127 -12.35 -2.85 9.48
C TYR A 127 -12.08 -1.45 8.90
N PHE A 128 -12.25 -1.30 7.59
CA PHE A 128 -11.99 -0.02 6.92
C PHE A 128 -12.98 1.07 7.35
N SER A 129 -14.26 0.74 7.57
CA SER A 129 -15.26 1.69 8.09
C SER A 129 -14.83 2.29 9.43
N LYS A 130 -14.28 1.48 10.34
CA LYS A 130 -13.71 1.95 11.61
C LYS A 130 -12.48 2.82 11.44
N LYS A 131 -11.91 2.91 10.24
CA LYS A 131 -10.76 3.74 9.88
C LYS A 131 -11.14 4.94 9.02
N GLY A 132 -12.41 5.28 8.99
CA GLY A 132 -12.92 6.45 8.28
C GLY A 132 -13.07 6.25 6.77
N PHE A 133 -13.12 5.01 6.30
CA PHE A 133 -13.52 4.72 4.93
C PHE A 133 -15.05 4.56 4.86
N SER A 134 -15.65 5.13 3.82
CA SER A 134 -17.05 4.96 3.48
C SER A 134 -17.21 4.24 2.15
N ASN A 135 -18.31 3.50 1.99
CA ASN A 135 -18.61 2.86 0.73
C ASN A 135 -18.75 3.93 -0.37
N VAL A 136 -18.19 3.65 -1.51
CA VAL A 136 -18.46 4.39 -2.74
C VAL A 136 -19.62 3.69 -3.41
N ASP A 137 -20.66 4.43 -3.86
CA ASP A 137 -21.82 3.82 -4.53
C ASP A 137 -21.35 2.92 -5.67
N ALA A 138 -21.58 1.63 -5.46
CA ALA A 138 -21.04 0.57 -6.32
C ALA A 138 -22.05 0.25 -7.44
N ASN A 139 -22.39 1.22 -8.28
CA ASN A 139 -23.03 0.94 -9.58
C ASN A 139 -22.04 0.39 -10.62
N GLN A 140 -20.86 -0.06 -10.17
CA GLN A 140 -19.93 -0.78 -11.00
C GLN A 140 -20.05 -2.27 -10.73
N ASP A 141 -20.68 -2.95 -11.67
CA ASP A 141 -20.64 -4.41 -11.79
C ASP A 141 -19.20 -4.83 -12.14
N LEU A 142 -18.36 -4.89 -11.12
CA LEU A 142 -16.94 -5.25 -11.28
C LEU A 142 -16.72 -6.77 -11.28
N GLY A 143 -17.80 -7.55 -11.22
CA GLY A 143 -17.74 -9.02 -11.27
C GLY A 143 -16.97 -9.68 -10.11
N ALA A 144 -16.54 -8.91 -9.12
CA ALA A 144 -15.84 -9.41 -7.95
C ALA A 144 -16.55 -8.96 -6.66
N PRO A 145 -16.67 -9.84 -5.67
CA PRO A 145 -17.39 -9.54 -4.43
C PRO A 145 -16.51 -8.72 -3.47
N PHE A 146 -16.19 -7.53 -3.86
CA PHE A 146 -15.50 -6.59 -2.98
C PHE A 146 -16.36 -5.36 -2.75
N VAL A 147 -16.13 -4.67 -1.64
CA VAL A 147 -16.78 -3.41 -1.31
C VAL A 147 -15.80 -2.28 -1.62
N PRO A 148 -16.06 -1.45 -2.66
CA PRO A 148 -15.23 -0.29 -2.95
C PRO A 148 -15.46 0.76 -1.87
N MET A 149 -14.37 1.23 -1.26
CA MET A 149 -14.42 2.19 -0.16
C MET A 149 -13.42 3.31 -0.38
N GLN A 150 -13.76 4.49 0.12
CA GLN A 150 -12.94 5.69 0.01
C GLN A 150 -12.83 6.40 1.35
N ALA A 151 -11.67 6.97 1.63
CA ALA A 151 -11.45 7.85 2.77
C ALA A 151 -10.74 9.12 2.35
N MET A 152 -10.98 10.22 3.09
CA MET A 152 -10.15 11.40 2.96
C MET A 152 -8.73 11.08 3.44
N SER A 153 -7.72 11.62 2.78
CA SER A 153 -6.32 11.49 3.19
C SER A 153 -6.00 12.33 4.43
N ASN A 154 -6.95 13.18 4.88
CA ASN A 154 -6.85 13.96 6.09
C ASN A 154 -6.79 13.07 7.33
N HIS A 155 -6.23 13.61 8.39
CA HIS A 155 -5.95 12.99 9.67
C HIS A 155 -7.04 12.03 10.18
N ILE A 156 -6.62 10.83 10.62
CA ILE A 156 -7.48 9.93 11.40
C ILE A 156 -7.46 10.45 12.84
N ASP A 157 -8.60 10.89 13.35
CA ASP A 157 -8.75 11.25 14.77
C ASP A 157 -8.30 10.08 15.65
N GLY A 158 -7.36 10.34 16.55
CA GLY A 158 -6.85 9.37 17.51
C GLY A 158 -5.39 8.94 17.35
N PHE A 159 -4.65 9.44 16.36
CA PHE A 159 -3.21 9.23 16.26
C PHE A 159 -2.45 10.51 16.69
N GLU A 160 -1.71 10.43 17.78
CA GLU A 160 -0.75 11.47 18.15
C GLU A 160 0.26 11.68 17.02
N LYS A 161 0.38 12.93 16.58
CA LYS A 161 1.41 13.37 15.65
C LYS A 161 2.79 13.10 16.24
N ARG A 162 3.43 12.01 15.84
CA ARG A 162 4.88 11.96 15.95
C ARG A 162 5.47 12.62 14.70
N PRO A 163 6.35 13.60 14.82
CA PRO A 163 6.92 14.27 13.67
C PRO A 163 7.65 13.26 12.80
N VAL A 164 7.23 13.15 11.56
CA VAL A 164 8.01 12.44 10.52
C VAL A 164 9.38 13.12 10.48
N SER A 165 10.44 12.37 10.72
CA SER A 165 11.77 12.98 10.78
C SER A 165 12.07 13.66 9.45
N LYS A 166 12.53 14.91 9.48
CA LYS A 166 12.90 15.71 8.31
C LYS A 166 13.87 14.99 7.34
N LYS A 167 14.54 13.95 7.77
CA LYS A 167 15.39 13.09 6.93
C LYS A 167 14.65 12.43 5.76
N TRP A 168 13.40 12.03 5.95
CA TRP A 168 12.60 11.36 4.90
C TRP A 168 12.09 12.33 3.84
N MET A 169 11.76 13.57 4.24
CA MET A 169 11.36 14.61 3.29
C MET A 169 12.50 15.01 2.35
N VAL A 170 13.73 15.05 2.84
CA VAL A 170 14.90 15.44 2.03
C VAL A 170 15.28 14.35 1.04
N LEU A 171 15.20 13.07 1.39
CA LEU A 171 15.48 11.95 0.47
C LEU A 171 14.46 11.82 -0.66
N SER A 172 13.18 12.06 -0.36
CA SER A 172 12.12 12.06 -1.38
C SER A 172 12.24 13.21 -2.38
N ILE A 173 12.57 14.42 -1.90
CA ILE A 173 12.77 15.60 -2.75
C ILE A 173 14.03 15.44 -3.62
N VAL A 174 15.11 14.93 -3.08
CA VAL A 174 16.36 14.68 -3.83
C VAL A 174 16.15 13.61 -4.91
N GLY A 175 15.37 12.55 -4.64
CA GLY A 175 15.01 11.54 -5.63
C GLY A 175 14.20 12.11 -6.79
N CYS A 176 13.17 12.91 -6.51
CA CYS A 176 12.33 13.54 -7.53
C CYS A 176 13.08 14.58 -8.37
N VAL A 177 13.98 15.36 -7.76
CA VAL A 177 14.80 16.36 -8.50
C VAL A 177 15.83 15.68 -9.38
N LEU A 178 16.47 14.58 -8.94
CA LEU A 178 17.38 13.81 -9.78
C LEU A 178 16.67 13.16 -10.98
N PHE A 179 15.47 12.63 -10.81
CA PHE A 179 14.69 12.07 -11.91
C PHE A 179 14.28 13.12 -12.93
N ALA A 180 13.85 14.32 -12.49
CA ALA A 180 13.49 15.42 -13.38
C ALA A 180 14.68 15.96 -14.18
N THR A 181 15.88 16.01 -13.58
CA THR A 181 17.10 16.47 -14.29
C THR A 181 17.61 15.44 -15.29
N ILE A 182 17.54 14.14 -14.98
CA ILE A 182 17.95 13.07 -15.91
C ILE A 182 16.96 13.00 -17.11
N ALA A 183 15.66 13.07 -16.85
CA ALA A 183 14.66 13.10 -17.91
C ALA A 183 14.79 14.35 -18.81
N GLY A 184 15.08 15.51 -18.23
CA GLY A 184 15.33 16.75 -18.98
C GLY A 184 16.59 16.69 -19.84
N CYS A 185 17.68 16.08 -19.35
CA CYS A 185 18.92 15.90 -20.13
C CYS A 185 18.73 14.92 -21.28
N LEU A 186 17.99 13.81 -21.10
CA LEU A 186 17.69 12.88 -22.18
C LEU A 186 16.81 13.47 -23.26
N PHE A 187 15.87 14.35 -22.89
CA PHE A 187 15.01 15.06 -23.86
C PHE A 187 15.79 16.07 -24.71
N MET A 188 16.79 16.74 -24.12
CA MET A 188 17.65 17.68 -24.86
C MET A 188 18.63 16.98 -25.82
N ILE A 189 19.08 15.76 -25.49
CA ILE A 189 19.97 15.00 -26.37
C ILE A 189 19.23 14.47 -27.61
N SER A 190 17.91 14.15 -27.51
CA SER A 190 17.10 13.71 -28.65
C SER A 190 16.74 14.81 -29.64
N TYR A 191 17.01 16.08 -29.33
CA TYR A 191 16.81 17.23 -30.24
C TYR A 191 18.09 17.69 -30.96
N LEU A 192 19.25 17.07 -30.65
CA LEU A 192 20.56 17.45 -31.21
C LEU A 192 21.14 16.41 -32.19
N PHE A 193 20.39 15.35 -32.55
CA PHE A 193 20.76 14.39 -33.58
C PHE A 193 19.64 14.12 -34.58
#